data_7de2a180cfe5ba2a600f8f85ac3ffee1
#
_entry.id   7de2a180cfe5ba2a600f8f85ac3ffee1
#
_cell.length_a   1.000
_cell.length_b   1.000
_cell.length_c   1.000
_cell.angle_alpha   90.00
_cell.angle_beta   90.00
_cell.angle_gamma   90.00
#
_symmetry.space_group_name_H-M   'P 1'
#
loop_
_entity.id
_entity.type
_entity.pdbx_description
1 polymer ?
#
loop_
_entity_poly.entity_id
_entity_poly.type
_entity_poly.pdbx_seq_one_letter_code
_entity_poly.pdbx_strand_id
1 'polypeptide(L)'
;MSPAPHDKSNNSPDFGANNWLIEEMRDQYQSDPNSVDPAWATFFRKEAVESTDSVTKSAAKDVPGASAPKPATKPQPVPAAKPAPITAPKPQKQPPRPPMSADAPRHSAKLETVEPTVTKMKGAPMRTAKNMDQSLTMPTATTVRDVPMQLVIEQRTMINSFLKKAKGGKVSFTHILAYAMVQALKTVPAMNNAYAEIDGKPHLIENHQINLGMAIDVVASDGSRKLVVPAIKGAEQMDFLDFWRAYEEIVRKGRTNELTVDDFKGVTASLTNPGGFGTNHSIARLMPGQGMILGVGSIDYPAAYQGNSPTRIAELGISKVTTLTSTYDHRIIQGAQSGEFLRRMHQLLLGADRFYEDIFE
;
A
#
# COMPACT_ATOMS: atom_id res chain seq x y z
N MET A 1 34.22 -15.35 -2.19
CA MET A 1 33.07 -15.71 -1.35
C MET A 1 31.92 -16.00 -2.31
N SER A 2 31.61 -17.26 -2.48
CA SER A 2 30.54 -17.74 -3.38
C SER A 2 29.15 -17.43 -2.78
N PRO A 3 28.16 -16.99 -3.59
CA PRO A 3 26.79 -16.88 -3.10
C PRO A 3 26.20 -18.28 -2.91
N ALA A 4 25.43 -18.44 -1.84
CA ALA A 4 24.71 -19.66 -1.51
C ALA A 4 23.65 -19.99 -2.58
N PRO A 5 23.36 -21.28 -2.82
CA PRO A 5 22.41 -21.70 -3.85
C PRO A 5 20.99 -21.27 -3.46
N HIS A 6 20.30 -20.64 -4.42
CA HIS A 6 18.86 -20.37 -4.33
C HIS A 6 18.11 -21.71 -4.31
N ASP A 7 17.38 -21.91 -3.24
CA ASP A 7 16.47 -23.04 -3.03
C ASP A 7 15.36 -23.00 -4.09
N LYS A 8 15.23 -24.09 -4.82
CA LYS A 8 14.26 -24.23 -5.92
C LYS A 8 12.92 -24.67 -5.38
N SER A 9 11.90 -24.02 -5.86
CA SER A 9 10.53 -24.48 -5.98
C SER A 9 9.82 -24.90 -4.68
N ASN A 10 9.22 -23.92 -4.03
CA ASN A 10 7.98 -24.19 -3.32
C ASN A 10 6.85 -23.69 -4.23
N ASN A 11 6.12 -24.62 -4.85
CA ASN A 11 4.96 -24.36 -5.73
C ASN A 11 3.71 -24.00 -4.89
N SER A 12 3.94 -23.39 -3.73
CA SER A 12 2.86 -22.86 -2.88
C SER A 12 2.37 -21.55 -3.49
N PRO A 13 1.06 -21.33 -3.59
CA PRO A 13 0.52 -20.08 -4.11
C PRO A 13 1.06 -18.90 -3.32
N ASP A 14 1.57 -17.89 -4.02
CA ASP A 14 2.04 -16.65 -3.40
C ASP A 14 0.85 -15.78 -2.99
N PHE A 15 0.72 -15.51 -1.71
CA PHE A 15 -0.33 -14.66 -1.13
C PHE A 15 0.14 -13.24 -0.86
N GLY A 16 1.31 -12.87 -1.38
CA GLY A 16 1.86 -11.52 -1.27
C GLY A 16 1.96 -11.04 0.18
N ALA A 17 1.38 -9.88 0.47
CA ALA A 17 1.40 -9.29 1.82
C ALA A 17 0.80 -10.18 2.92
N ASN A 18 0.01 -11.19 2.54
CA ASN A 18 -0.71 -12.06 3.47
C ASN A 18 0.02 -13.38 3.77
N ASN A 19 1.18 -13.65 3.17
CA ASN A 19 1.94 -14.88 3.39
C ASN A 19 2.18 -15.19 4.87
N TRP A 20 2.35 -14.16 5.69
CA TRP A 20 2.53 -14.30 7.14
C TRP A 20 1.33 -14.96 7.83
N LEU A 21 0.09 -14.61 7.41
CA LEU A 21 -1.13 -15.17 8.01
C LEU A 21 -1.29 -16.65 7.64
N ILE A 22 -0.97 -17.00 6.38
CA ILE A 22 -1.02 -18.39 5.91
C ILE A 22 -0.07 -19.28 6.73
N GLU A 23 1.14 -18.77 6.99
CA GLU A 23 2.09 -19.53 7.81
C GLU A 23 1.67 -19.59 9.29
N GLU A 24 1.10 -18.50 9.86
CA GLU A 24 0.57 -18.53 11.22
C GLU A 24 -0.54 -19.57 11.36
N MET A 25 -1.46 -19.62 10.40
CA MET A 25 -2.51 -20.65 10.39
C MET A 25 -1.93 -22.05 10.19
N ARG A 26 -0.86 -22.20 9.38
CA ARG A 26 -0.15 -23.48 9.21
C ARG A 26 0.50 -23.95 10.51
N ASP A 27 1.17 -23.07 11.24
CA ASP A 27 1.79 -23.38 12.53
C ASP A 27 0.73 -23.77 13.57
N GLN A 28 -0.42 -23.10 13.59
CA GLN A 28 -1.56 -23.47 14.43
C GLN A 28 -2.12 -24.85 14.04
N TYR A 29 -2.32 -25.09 12.74
CA TYR A 29 -2.79 -26.38 12.23
C TYR A 29 -1.83 -27.53 12.56
N GLN A 30 -0.52 -27.29 12.47
CA GLN A 30 0.49 -28.31 12.82
C GLN A 30 0.53 -28.59 14.32
N SER A 31 0.24 -27.59 15.15
CA SER A 31 0.18 -27.75 16.61
C SER A 31 -1.09 -28.43 17.07
N ASP A 32 -2.25 -28.03 16.52
CA ASP A 32 -3.56 -28.64 16.73
C ASP A 32 -4.44 -28.42 15.49
N PRO A 33 -4.71 -29.47 14.70
CA PRO A 33 -5.56 -29.38 13.50
C PRO A 33 -6.97 -28.86 13.73
N ASN A 34 -7.49 -28.93 14.97
CA ASN A 34 -8.82 -28.43 15.31
C ASN A 34 -8.80 -26.96 15.79
N SER A 35 -7.63 -26.35 15.94
CA SER A 35 -7.48 -24.95 16.37
C SER A 35 -7.69 -23.95 15.26
N VAL A 36 -7.77 -24.40 13.99
CA VAL A 36 -8.00 -23.56 12.82
C VAL A 36 -9.37 -23.80 12.21
N ASP A 37 -9.90 -22.79 11.52
CA ASP A 37 -11.16 -22.93 10.78
C ASP A 37 -11.09 -24.10 9.78
N PRO A 38 -12.21 -24.85 9.54
CA PRO A 38 -12.26 -25.99 8.63
C PRO A 38 -11.75 -25.69 7.21
N ALA A 39 -11.90 -24.46 6.72
CA ALA A 39 -11.38 -24.04 5.42
C ALA A 39 -9.85 -24.04 5.39
N TRP A 40 -9.21 -23.57 6.47
CA TRP A 40 -7.76 -23.63 6.63
C TRP A 40 -7.24 -25.07 6.78
N ALA A 41 -7.92 -25.86 7.59
CA ALA A 41 -7.57 -27.28 7.77
C ALA A 41 -7.64 -28.05 6.43
N THR A 42 -8.65 -27.77 5.61
CA THR A 42 -8.80 -28.39 4.28
C THR A 42 -7.71 -27.93 3.31
N PHE A 43 -7.37 -26.65 3.32
CA PHE A 43 -6.29 -26.09 2.52
C PHE A 43 -4.94 -26.74 2.83
N PHE A 44 -4.55 -26.81 4.10
CA PHE A 44 -3.26 -27.40 4.50
C PHE A 44 -3.20 -28.90 4.27
N ARG A 45 -4.32 -29.61 4.40
CA ARG A 45 -4.40 -31.02 4.08
C ARG A 45 -4.15 -31.28 2.58
N LYS A 46 -4.72 -30.47 1.71
CA LYS A 46 -4.53 -30.55 0.25
C LYS A 46 -3.08 -30.25 -0.14
N GLU A 47 -2.49 -29.20 0.44
CA GLU A 47 -1.09 -28.82 0.23
C GLU A 47 -0.12 -29.93 0.65
N ALA A 48 -0.39 -30.65 1.75
CA ALA A 48 0.43 -31.76 2.21
C ALA A 48 0.38 -32.96 1.25
N VAL A 49 -0.74 -33.21 0.59
CA VAL A 49 -0.89 -34.29 -0.42
C VAL A 49 -0.15 -33.94 -1.70
N GLU A 50 -0.24 -32.70 -2.17
CA GLU A 50 0.45 -32.23 -3.39
C GLU A 50 1.98 -32.20 -3.21
N SER A 51 2.47 -31.99 -2.00
CA SER A 51 3.91 -32.01 -1.68
C SER A 51 4.51 -33.41 -1.70
N THR A 52 3.72 -34.45 -1.50
CA THR A 52 4.17 -35.86 -1.52
C THR A 52 4.27 -36.43 -2.93
N ASP A 53 3.53 -35.92 -3.91
CA ASP A 53 3.55 -36.39 -5.30
C ASP A 53 4.72 -35.82 -6.14
N SER A 54 5.36 -34.74 -5.69
CA SER A 54 6.44 -34.06 -6.45
C SER A 54 7.84 -34.63 -6.24
N VAL A 55 8.04 -35.58 -5.32
CA VAL A 55 9.38 -36.14 -4.98
C VAL A 55 9.87 -37.24 -5.93
N THR A 56 9.05 -37.71 -6.89
CA THR A 56 9.36 -38.89 -7.69
C THR A 56 9.77 -38.65 -9.16
N LYS A 57 10.05 -37.45 -9.59
CA LYS A 57 10.57 -37.23 -10.96
C LYS A 57 11.54 -36.09 -11.05
N SER A 58 12.84 -36.32 -10.90
CA SER A 58 13.88 -35.67 -11.71
C SER A 58 15.25 -36.28 -11.45
N ALA A 59 15.75 -37.00 -12.44
CA ALA A 59 17.17 -37.31 -12.57
C ALA A 59 17.64 -36.91 -13.97
N ALA A 60 18.73 -36.17 -13.99
CA ALA A 60 19.77 -36.01 -15.02
C ALA A 60 19.48 -35.22 -16.33
N LYS A 61 20.21 -34.16 -16.56
CA LYS A 61 21.28 -34.11 -17.59
C LYS A 61 22.06 -32.77 -17.57
N ASP A 62 23.38 -32.95 -17.78
CA ASP A 62 24.48 -31.97 -17.79
C ASP A 62 24.59 -31.07 -19.04
N VAL A 63 25.04 -29.83 -18.86
CA VAL A 63 26.20 -29.01 -19.35
C VAL A 63 26.39 -28.83 -20.89
N PRO A 64 27.11 -27.78 -21.45
CA PRO A 64 27.90 -26.67 -20.93
C PRO A 64 27.75 -25.25 -21.58
N GLY A 65 28.19 -24.26 -20.84
CA GLY A 65 28.96 -23.07 -21.11
C GLY A 65 28.85 -22.22 -22.38
N ALA A 66 28.67 -20.90 -22.22
CA ALA A 66 29.26 -19.86 -23.09
C ALA A 66 29.30 -18.48 -22.42
N SER A 67 30.46 -17.94 -22.45
CA SER A 67 31.06 -16.58 -22.46
C SER A 67 30.19 -15.34 -22.20
N ALA A 68 30.69 -14.49 -21.29
CA ALA A 68 30.26 -13.13 -21.02
C ALA A 68 30.70 -12.14 -22.16
N PRO A 69 29.93 -11.09 -22.45
CA PRO A 69 30.37 -9.91 -23.15
C PRO A 69 30.81 -8.76 -22.22
N LYS A 70 31.81 -8.02 -22.67
CA LYS A 70 32.45 -6.87 -22.03
C LYS A 70 31.54 -5.64 -21.88
N PRO A 71 31.83 -4.75 -20.90
CA PRO A 71 31.01 -3.58 -20.60
C PRO A 71 31.25 -2.43 -21.60
N ALA A 72 30.15 -1.76 -21.94
CA ALA A 72 30.16 -0.55 -22.78
C ALA A 72 30.40 0.72 -21.95
N THR A 73 31.00 1.67 -22.60
CA THR A 73 31.58 2.95 -22.19
C THR A 73 30.54 3.91 -21.51
N LYS A 74 30.99 4.58 -20.46
CA LYS A 74 30.28 5.67 -19.78
C LYS A 74 30.14 6.92 -20.67
N PRO A 75 28.99 7.63 -20.65
CA PRO A 75 28.88 8.98 -21.21
C PRO A 75 29.56 10.02 -20.31
N GLN A 76 30.22 10.99 -20.94
CA GLN A 76 30.84 12.15 -20.29
C GLN A 76 29.82 13.17 -19.81
N PRO A 77 30.08 13.90 -18.72
CA PRO A 77 29.17 14.92 -18.21
C PRO A 77 29.25 16.22 -19.01
N VAL A 78 28.06 16.80 -19.26
CA VAL A 78 27.91 18.12 -19.88
C VAL A 78 28.21 19.21 -18.84
N PRO A 79 28.90 20.32 -19.15
CA PRO A 79 29.25 21.35 -18.19
C PRO A 79 28.00 22.13 -17.70
N ALA A 80 27.82 22.23 -16.39
CA ALA A 80 26.79 23.04 -15.77
C ALA A 80 27.11 24.55 -15.91
N ALA A 81 26.13 25.32 -16.34
CA ALA A 81 26.19 26.77 -16.36
C ALA A 81 26.24 27.32 -14.91
N LYS A 82 27.16 28.29 -14.69
CA LYS A 82 27.31 28.99 -13.39
C LYS A 82 26.06 29.80 -13.04
N PRO A 83 25.54 29.72 -11.83
CA PRO A 83 24.49 30.62 -11.36
C PRO A 83 25.04 32.04 -11.14
N ALA A 84 24.23 33.03 -11.46
CA ALA A 84 24.52 34.43 -11.16
C ALA A 84 24.53 34.69 -9.64
N PRO A 85 25.30 35.68 -9.13
CA PRO A 85 25.42 35.95 -7.71
C PRO A 85 24.10 36.52 -7.14
N ILE A 86 23.52 35.82 -6.18
CA ILE A 86 22.42 36.33 -5.39
C ILE A 86 23.02 37.28 -4.32
N THR A 87 22.70 38.58 -4.41
CA THR A 87 23.05 39.57 -3.39
C THR A 87 22.29 39.25 -2.09
N ALA A 88 23.02 38.90 -1.05
CA ALA A 88 22.46 38.65 0.28
C ALA A 88 21.87 39.95 0.89
N PRO A 89 20.72 39.90 1.56
CA PRO A 89 20.19 41.04 2.30
C PRO A 89 21.11 41.41 3.46
N LYS A 90 21.33 42.70 3.68
CA LYS A 90 22.13 43.22 4.79
C LYS A 90 21.57 42.69 6.13
N PRO A 91 22.45 42.32 7.09
CA PRO A 91 22.01 41.85 8.40
C PRO A 91 21.33 42.99 9.16
N GLN A 92 20.07 42.79 9.52
CA GLN A 92 19.40 43.66 10.50
C GLN A 92 20.02 43.42 11.88
N LYS A 93 20.43 44.51 12.55
CA LYS A 93 20.93 44.46 13.92
C LYS A 93 19.81 43.95 14.83
N GLN A 94 19.97 42.74 15.35
CA GLN A 94 19.14 42.20 16.44
C GLN A 94 19.36 43.05 17.70
N PRO A 95 18.33 43.35 18.49
CA PRO A 95 18.52 43.96 19.79
C PRO A 95 19.37 43.06 20.71
N PRO A 96 20.17 43.62 21.61
CA PRO A 96 21.05 42.88 22.46
C PRO A 96 20.24 41.92 23.35
N ARG A 97 20.56 40.62 23.33
CA ARG A 97 20.02 39.65 24.29
C ARG A 97 20.42 40.07 25.69
N PRO A 98 19.51 40.00 26.70
CA PRO A 98 19.88 40.20 28.07
C PRO A 98 20.96 39.15 28.47
N PRO A 99 21.92 39.51 29.32
CA PRO A 99 22.97 38.61 29.75
C PRO A 99 22.35 37.43 30.49
N MET A 100 22.54 36.22 29.95
CA MET A 100 22.24 34.99 30.68
C MET A 100 23.14 34.91 31.90
N SER A 101 22.56 34.89 33.10
CA SER A 101 23.28 34.71 34.35
C SER A 101 24.00 33.35 34.32
N ALA A 102 25.29 33.39 34.60
CA ALA A 102 26.17 32.23 34.55
C ALA A 102 25.94 31.24 35.71
N ASP A 103 24.99 31.54 36.61
CA ASP A 103 24.78 30.81 37.87
C ASP A 103 23.52 29.93 37.91
N ALA A 104 23.00 29.50 36.76
CA ALA A 104 22.03 28.42 36.79
C ALA A 104 22.72 27.09 37.13
N PRO A 105 22.32 26.38 38.21
CA PRO A 105 22.91 25.11 38.54
C PRO A 105 22.76 24.15 37.35
N ARG A 106 23.89 23.76 36.76
CA ARG A 106 23.93 22.70 35.77
C ARG A 106 23.60 21.41 36.52
N HIS A 107 22.35 20.98 36.42
CA HIS A 107 21.98 19.63 36.78
C HIS A 107 22.71 18.70 35.79
N SER A 108 23.90 18.28 36.17
CA SER A 108 24.56 17.10 35.58
C SER A 108 23.85 15.87 36.14
N ALA A 109 22.62 15.65 35.67
CA ALA A 109 22.01 14.33 35.82
C ALA A 109 22.96 13.34 35.14
N LYS A 110 23.56 12.41 35.91
CA LYS A 110 24.23 11.26 35.35
C LYS A 110 23.18 10.59 34.46
N LEU A 111 23.39 10.66 33.14
CA LEU A 111 22.65 9.85 32.21
C LEU A 111 23.00 8.38 32.53
N GLU A 112 22.11 7.70 33.24
CA GLU A 112 22.19 6.25 33.35
C GLU A 112 22.00 5.68 31.93
N THR A 113 23.04 5.00 31.47
CA THR A 113 22.96 4.24 30.21
C THR A 113 22.00 3.08 30.44
N VAL A 114 20.77 3.21 29.88
CA VAL A 114 19.79 2.12 29.86
C VAL A 114 20.18 1.19 28.72
N GLU A 115 20.57 -0.02 29.05
CA GLU A 115 20.89 -1.05 28.06
C GLU A 115 19.64 -1.40 27.22
N PRO A 116 19.80 -1.56 25.91
CA PRO A 116 18.67 -1.91 25.04
C PRO A 116 18.18 -3.33 25.32
N THR A 117 16.88 -3.52 25.37
CA THR A 117 16.29 -4.85 25.47
C THR A 117 16.24 -5.51 24.09
N VAL A 118 16.92 -6.65 23.95
CA VAL A 118 16.94 -7.44 22.70
C VAL A 118 15.91 -8.57 22.80
N THR A 119 14.89 -8.55 21.94
CA THR A 119 13.86 -9.57 21.89
C THR A 119 13.88 -10.27 20.54
N LYS A 120 13.90 -11.63 20.54
CA LYS A 120 13.81 -12.42 19.31
C LYS A 120 12.42 -12.29 18.69
N MET A 121 12.36 -11.82 17.46
CA MET A 121 11.09 -11.74 16.70
C MET A 121 10.59 -13.15 16.38
N LYS A 122 9.28 -13.39 16.58
CA LYS A 122 8.59 -14.64 16.24
C LYS A 122 7.23 -14.33 15.65
N GLY A 123 6.63 -15.28 14.89
CA GLY A 123 5.29 -15.12 14.32
C GLY A 123 5.17 -13.95 13.35
N ALA A 124 4.08 -13.20 13.44
CA ALA A 124 3.76 -12.10 12.53
C ALA A 124 4.86 -11.03 12.37
N PRO A 125 5.51 -10.52 13.44
CA PRO A 125 6.60 -9.54 13.28
C PRO A 125 7.80 -10.06 12.47
N MET A 126 8.21 -11.32 12.68
CA MET A 126 9.31 -11.92 11.92
C MET A 126 8.96 -12.02 10.43
N ARG A 127 7.71 -12.37 10.12
CA ARG A 127 7.23 -12.49 8.74
C ARG A 127 7.08 -11.15 8.06
N THR A 128 6.59 -10.13 8.78
CA THR A 128 6.58 -8.76 8.28
C THR A 128 7.98 -8.32 7.87
N ALA A 129 9.01 -8.61 8.68
CA ALA A 129 10.39 -8.31 8.31
C ALA A 129 10.78 -9.02 7.00
N LYS A 130 10.50 -10.32 6.87
CA LYS A 130 10.76 -11.09 5.65
C LYS A 130 10.03 -10.53 4.42
N ASN A 131 8.75 -10.14 4.55
CA ASN A 131 8.00 -9.52 3.47
C ASN A 131 8.60 -8.16 3.07
N MET A 132 9.09 -7.38 4.04
CA MET A 132 9.78 -6.12 3.75
C MET A 132 11.08 -6.36 2.97
N ASP A 133 11.86 -7.38 3.33
CA ASP A 133 13.05 -7.77 2.58
C ASP A 133 12.70 -8.19 1.14
N GLN A 134 11.64 -8.96 0.94
CA GLN A 134 11.14 -9.30 -0.39
C GLN A 134 10.71 -8.06 -1.19
N SER A 135 10.05 -7.10 -0.55
CA SER A 135 9.63 -5.86 -1.21
C SER A 135 10.78 -5.04 -1.78
N LEU A 136 11.99 -5.21 -1.25
CA LEU A 136 13.20 -4.53 -1.76
C LEU A 136 13.67 -5.07 -3.12
N THR A 137 13.23 -6.26 -3.53
CA THR A 137 13.57 -6.83 -4.84
C THR A 137 12.78 -6.18 -5.99
N MET A 138 11.79 -5.35 -5.67
CA MET A 138 10.94 -4.70 -6.66
C MET A 138 11.41 -3.26 -6.90
N PRO A 139 11.87 -2.92 -8.12
CA PRO A 139 12.24 -1.54 -8.47
C PRO A 139 10.96 -0.71 -8.65
N THR A 140 10.56 -0.03 -7.61
CA THR A 140 9.35 0.80 -7.61
C THR A 140 9.65 2.26 -7.91
N ALA A 141 8.69 2.93 -8.56
CA ALA A 141 8.60 4.38 -8.62
C ALA A 141 7.25 4.84 -8.04
N THR A 142 7.16 6.11 -7.67
CA THR A 142 5.94 6.69 -7.08
C THR A 142 5.60 8.00 -7.74
N THR A 143 4.35 8.13 -8.19
CA THR A 143 3.75 9.40 -8.61
C THR A 143 2.86 9.93 -7.50
N VAL A 144 2.79 11.24 -7.36
CA VAL A 144 2.04 11.92 -6.30
C VAL A 144 1.11 12.95 -6.92
N ARG A 145 -0.12 13.06 -6.40
CA ARG A 145 -1.09 14.05 -6.85
C ARG A 145 -2.00 14.50 -5.72
N ASP A 146 -2.12 15.80 -5.56
CA ASP A 146 -3.11 16.39 -4.66
C ASP A 146 -4.48 16.47 -5.35
N VAL A 147 -5.53 16.15 -4.59
CA VAL A 147 -6.92 16.16 -5.04
C VAL A 147 -7.75 17.04 -4.09
N PRO A 148 -8.46 18.05 -4.60
CA PRO A 148 -9.39 18.83 -3.79
C PRO A 148 -10.58 17.96 -3.36
N MET A 149 -10.94 18.03 -2.09
CA MET A 149 -11.92 17.12 -1.49
C MET A 149 -13.28 17.76 -1.20
N GLN A 150 -13.49 19.01 -1.57
CA GLN A 150 -14.74 19.71 -1.24
C GLN A 150 -15.96 18.99 -1.80
N LEU A 151 -15.95 18.65 -3.09
CA LEU A 151 -17.06 17.95 -3.73
C LEU A 151 -17.27 16.56 -3.12
N VAL A 152 -16.18 15.82 -2.86
CA VAL A 152 -16.26 14.49 -2.22
C VAL A 152 -16.91 14.56 -0.83
N ILE A 153 -16.58 15.60 -0.04
CA ILE A 153 -17.14 15.85 1.29
C ILE A 153 -18.64 16.14 1.20
N GLU A 154 -19.05 16.98 0.26
CA GLU A 154 -20.44 17.36 0.03
C GLU A 154 -21.27 16.17 -0.44
N GLN A 155 -20.82 15.46 -1.47
CA GLN A 155 -21.50 14.29 -2.00
C GLN A 155 -21.63 13.18 -0.95
N ARG A 156 -20.54 12.86 -0.24
CA ARG A 156 -20.60 11.90 0.87
C ARG A 156 -21.60 12.32 1.95
N THR A 157 -21.68 13.60 2.27
CA THR A 157 -22.61 14.11 3.27
C THR A 157 -24.06 13.93 2.80
N MET A 158 -24.33 14.21 1.52
CA MET A 158 -25.63 14.00 0.89
C MET A 158 -26.02 12.52 0.90
N ILE A 159 -25.16 11.62 0.43
CA ILE A 159 -25.35 10.17 0.42
C ILE A 159 -25.69 9.68 1.83
N ASN A 160 -24.89 10.05 2.83
CA ASN A 160 -25.09 9.60 4.20
C ASN A 160 -26.38 10.18 4.84
N SER A 161 -26.79 11.38 4.44
CA SER A 161 -28.08 11.96 4.87
C SER A 161 -29.27 11.19 4.32
N PHE A 162 -29.17 10.74 3.06
CA PHE A 162 -30.17 9.87 2.42
C PHE A 162 -30.19 8.48 3.09
N LEU A 163 -29.06 7.82 3.21
CA LEU A 163 -28.91 6.50 3.84
C LEU A 163 -29.44 6.49 5.27
N LYS A 164 -29.19 7.55 6.04
CA LYS A 164 -29.73 7.67 7.41
C LYS A 164 -31.26 7.65 7.44
N LYS A 165 -31.93 8.31 6.49
CA LYS A 165 -33.40 8.30 6.37
C LYS A 165 -33.90 6.92 5.95
N ALA A 166 -33.20 6.24 5.06
CA ALA A 166 -33.53 4.90 4.58
C ALA A 166 -33.13 3.78 5.58
N LYS A 167 -32.59 4.11 6.75
CA LYS A 167 -32.03 3.14 7.72
C LYS A 167 -30.95 2.23 7.07
N GLY A 168 -30.27 2.74 6.07
CA GLY A 168 -29.16 2.07 5.41
C GLY A 168 -27.84 2.19 6.17
N GLY A 169 -26.75 1.70 5.56
CA GLY A 169 -25.41 1.79 6.11
C GLY A 169 -24.80 3.20 6.05
N LYS A 170 -23.49 3.27 6.06
CA LYS A 170 -22.73 4.53 5.98
C LYS A 170 -21.63 4.42 4.94
N VAL A 171 -21.53 5.40 4.07
CA VAL A 171 -20.44 5.54 3.10
C VAL A 171 -19.28 6.32 3.73
N SER A 172 -18.09 5.75 3.71
CA SER A 172 -16.83 6.39 4.12
C SER A 172 -16.12 7.04 2.93
N PHE A 173 -15.14 7.89 3.19
CA PHE A 173 -14.26 8.40 2.13
C PHE A 173 -13.51 7.27 1.43
N THR A 174 -13.11 6.22 2.18
CA THR A 174 -12.39 5.09 1.61
C THR A 174 -13.23 4.34 0.58
N HIS A 175 -14.55 4.20 0.78
CA HIS A 175 -15.45 3.59 -0.21
C HIS A 175 -15.41 4.36 -1.54
N ILE A 176 -15.59 5.69 -1.49
CA ILE A 176 -15.61 6.53 -2.69
C ILE A 176 -14.24 6.51 -3.39
N LEU A 177 -13.15 6.63 -2.63
CA LEU A 177 -11.79 6.63 -3.17
C LEU A 177 -11.40 5.27 -3.77
N ALA A 178 -11.78 4.17 -3.11
CA ALA A 178 -11.53 2.82 -3.61
C ALA A 178 -12.35 2.52 -4.87
N TYR A 179 -13.61 2.94 -4.92
CA TYR A 179 -14.42 2.82 -6.12
C TYR A 179 -13.88 3.67 -7.27
N ALA A 180 -13.46 4.91 -7.00
CA ALA A 180 -12.78 5.75 -8.00
C ALA A 180 -11.49 5.11 -8.52
N MET A 181 -10.74 4.42 -7.65
CA MET A 181 -9.56 3.64 -8.05
C MET A 181 -9.93 2.53 -9.04
N VAL A 182 -10.97 1.76 -8.76
CA VAL A 182 -11.46 0.70 -9.67
C VAL A 182 -11.85 1.28 -11.02
N GLN A 183 -12.64 2.37 -11.04
CA GLN A 183 -13.04 3.02 -12.31
C GLN A 183 -11.83 3.59 -13.08
N ALA A 184 -10.81 4.11 -12.38
CA ALA A 184 -9.59 4.57 -13.01
C ALA A 184 -8.75 3.41 -13.57
N LEU A 185 -8.68 2.26 -12.89
CA LEU A 185 -8.00 1.05 -13.38
C LEU A 185 -8.69 0.49 -14.64
N LYS A 186 -10.01 0.56 -14.76
CA LYS A 186 -10.74 0.22 -15.99
C LYS A 186 -10.32 1.09 -17.17
N THR A 187 -9.97 2.35 -16.92
CA THR A 187 -9.54 3.31 -17.96
C THR A 187 -8.06 3.16 -18.30
N VAL A 188 -7.24 2.79 -17.31
CA VAL A 188 -5.78 2.62 -17.47
C VAL A 188 -5.38 1.21 -17.02
N PRO A 189 -5.75 0.16 -17.79
CA PRO A 189 -5.59 -1.25 -17.37
C PRO A 189 -4.12 -1.67 -17.17
N ALA A 190 -3.17 -0.98 -17.79
CA ALA A 190 -1.75 -1.22 -17.58
C ALA A 190 -1.32 -1.11 -16.10
N MET A 191 -2.03 -0.32 -15.30
CA MET A 191 -1.77 -0.20 -13.85
C MET A 191 -2.15 -1.45 -13.05
N ASN A 192 -2.94 -2.36 -13.65
CA ASN A 192 -3.35 -3.63 -13.04
C ASN A 192 -2.44 -4.80 -13.44
N ASN A 193 -1.45 -4.57 -14.30
CA ASN A 193 -0.53 -5.61 -14.77
C ASN A 193 0.50 -5.98 -13.68
N ALA A 194 1.02 -7.19 -13.73
CA ALA A 194 2.03 -7.68 -12.80
C ALA A 194 3.28 -8.18 -13.55
N TYR A 195 4.41 -8.18 -12.85
CA TYR A 195 5.65 -8.78 -13.31
C TYR A 195 5.80 -10.19 -12.73
N ALA A 196 6.22 -11.13 -13.55
CA ALA A 196 6.64 -12.44 -13.11
C ALA A 196 7.94 -12.86 -13.82
N GLU A 197 8.72 -13.69 -13.14
CA GLU A 197 9.85 -14.39 -13.75
C GLU A 197 9.47 -15.86 -13.91
N ILE A 198 9.39 -16.34 -15.15
CA ILE A 198 9.03 -17.71 -15.50
C ILE A 198 10.21 -18.32 -16.25
N ASP A 199 10.73 -19.43 -15.76
CA ASP A 199 11.92 -20.10 -16.32
C ASP A 199 13.14 -19.16 -16.48
N GLY A 200 13.35 -18.28 -15.48
CA GLY A 200 14.44 -17.29 -15.48
C GLY A 200 14.29 -16.18 -16.50
N LYS A 201 13.10 -15.98 -17.08
CA LYS A 201 12.80 -14.93 -18.06
C LYS A 201 11.73 -13.98 -17.55
N PRO A 202 11.86 -12.66 -17.81
CA PRO A 202 10.86 -11.67 -17.43
C PRO A 202 9.59 -11.82 -18.26
N HIS A 203 8.42 -11.79 -17.59
CA HIS A 203 7.11 -11.82 -18.22
C HIS A 203 6.24 -10.70 -17.69
N LEU A 204 5.43 -10.13 -18.59
CA LEU A 204 4.31 -9.27 -18.27
C LEU A 204 3.07 -10.15 -18.07
N ILE A 205 2.40 -10.01 -16.94
CA ILE A 205 1.12 -10.63 -16.68
C ILE A 205 0.04 -9.56 -16.83
N GLU A 206 -0.79 -9.67 -17.86
CA GLU A 206 -1.93 -8.79 -18.08
C GLU A 206 -3.14 -9.33 -17.32
N ASN A 207 -3.47 -8.66 -16.20
CA ASN A 207 -4.63 -9.02 -15.40
C ASN A 207 -5.89 -8.37 -15.97
N HIS A 208 -6.83 -9.17 -16.43
CA HIS A 208 -8.13 -8.70 -16.95
C HIS A 208 -9.16 -8.50 -15.82
N GLN A 209 -8.95 -9.07 -14.66
CA GLN A 209 -9.77 -8.92 -13.47
C GLN A 209 -9.10 -7.97 -12.48
N ILE A 210 -9.87 -7.06 -11.88
CA ILE A 210 -9.39 -6.18 -10.82
C ILE A 210 -9.76 -6.80 -9.47
N ASN A 211 -8.75 -7.33 -8.78
CA ASN A 211 -8.87 -7.83 -7.42
C ASN A 211 -8.22 -6.82 -6.47
N LEU A 212 -9.05 -5.95 -5.90
CA LEU A 212 -8.57 -4.83 -5.10
C LEU A 212 -8.26 -5.27 -3.67
N GLY A 213 -6.98 -5.28 -3.32
CA GLY A 213 -6.50 -5.50 -1.95
C GLY A 213 -6.76 -4.29 -1.07
N MET A 214 -7.45 -4.49 0.04
CA MET A 214 -7.74 -3.45 1.02
C MET A 214 -6.88 -3.63 2.26
N ALA A 215 -5.96 -2.69 2.52
CA ALA A 215 -5.15 -2.71 3.73
C ALA A 215 -6.01 -2.36 4.95
N ILE A 216 -6.29 -3.36 5.79
CA ILE A 216 -7.11 -3.25 7.00
C ILE A 216 -6.21 -3.43 8.22
N ASP A 217 -6.23 -2.46 9.12
CA ASP A 217 -5.54 -2.55 10.40
C ASP A 217 -6.50 -3.17 11.44
N VAL A 218 -6.14 -4.34 11.92
CA VAL A 218 -6.91 -5.12 12.87
C VAL A 218 -6.23 -5.08 14.23
N VAL A 219 -6.98 -4.75 15.27
CA VAL A 219 -6.51 -4.78 16.66
C VAL A 219 -6.89 -6.13 17.25
N ALA A 220 -5.90 -6.93 17.63
CA ALA A 220 -6.12 -8.21 18.31
C ALA A 220 -6.52 -8.01 19.77
N SER A 221 -7.05 -9.05 20.40
CA SER A 221 -7.51 -9.02 21.80
C SER A 221 -6.42 -8.69 22.82
N ASP A 222 -5.17 -8.94 22.50
CA ASP A 222 -3.99 -8.59 23.30
C ASP A 222 -3.50 -7.15 23.09
N GLY A 223 -4.22 -6.35 22.28
CA GLY A 223 -3.86 -4.97 21.91
C GLY A 223 -2.79 -4.87 20.81
N SER A 224 -2.28 -5.98 20.31
CA SER A 224 -1.38 -5.97 19.15
C SER A 224 -2.12 -5.56 17.88
N ARG A 225 -1.40 -4.94 16.94
CA ARG A 225 -1.96 -4.51 15.65
C ARG A 225 -1.44 -5.40 14.54
N LYS A 226 -2.35 -5.86 13.70
CA LYS A 226 -2.02 -6.69 12.53
C LYS A 226 -2.58 -6.01 11.27
N LEU A 227 -1.75 -5.86 10.25
CA LEU A 227 -2.19 -5.39 8.94
C LEU A 227 -2.52 -6.61 8.08
N VAL A 228 -3.75 -6.67 7.59
CA VAL A 228 -4.21 -7.68 6.63
C VAL A 228 -4.64 -7.00 5.34
N VAL A 229 -4.51 -7.69 4.21
CA VAL A 229 -4.83 -7.13 2.88
C VAL A 229 -5.72 -8.12 2.11
N PRO A 230 -6.98 -8.32 2.53
CA PRO A 230 -7.93 -9.12 1.77
C PRO A 230 -8.34 -8.44 0.47
N ALA A 231 -8.84 -9.21 -0.50
CA ALA A 231 -9.21 -8.78 -1.83
C ALA A 231 -10.72 -8.67 -2.04
N ILE A 232 -11.19 -7.56 -2.59
CA ILE A 232 -12.47 -7.48 -3.29
C ILE A 232 -12.22 -7.98 -4.72
N LYS A 233 -12.75 -9.17 -5.05
CA LYS A 233 -12.50 -9.83 -6.32
C LYS A 233 -13.50 -9.39 -7.39
N GLY A 234 -13.02 -9.22 -8.64
CA GLY A 234 -13.88 -8.84 -9.76
C GLY A 234 -14.52 -7.46 -9.59
N ALA A 235 -13.83 -6.54 -8.94
CA ALA A 235 -14.34 -5.22 -8.63
C ALA A 235 -14.72 -4.40 -9.86
N GLU A 236 -14.15 -4.71 -11.03
CA GLU A 236 -14.49 -4.06 -12.32
C GLU A 236 -15.91 -4.32 -12.80
N GLN A 237 -16.55 -5.38 -12.30
CA GLN A 237 -17.91 -5.79 -12.67
C GLN A 237 -18.99 -5.26 -11.71
N MET A 238 -18.56 -4.66 -10.58
CA MET A 238 -19.46 -4.21 -9.53
C MET A 238 -19.94 -2.78 -9.80
N ASP A 239 -21.23 -2.53 -9.56
CA ASP A 239 -21.72 -1.19 -9.30
C ASP A 239 -21.25 -0.70 -7.92
N PHE A 240 -21.61 0.54 -7.56
CA PHE A 240 -21.17 1.08 -6.28
C PHE A 240 -21.79 0.35 -5.08
N LEU A 241 -23.02 -0.09 -5.17
CA LEU A 241 -23.72 -0.76 -4.07
C LEU A 241 -23.13 -2.14 -3.79
N ASP A 242 -22.84 -2.91 -4.84
CA ASP A 242 -22.21 -4.23 -4.71
C ASP A 242 -20.77 -4.10 -4.24
N PHE A 243 -20.03 -3.09 -4.73
CA PHE A 243 -18.70 -2.77 -4.23
C PHE A 243 -18.71 -2.39 -2.74
N TRP A 244 -19.65 -1.54 -2.33
CA TRP A 244 -19.83 -1.14 -0.94
C TRP A 244 -20.14 -2.35 -0.04
N ARG A 245 -21.03 -3.25 -0.47
CA ARG A 245 -21.34 -4.49 0.26
C ARG A 245 -20.12 -5.40 0.40
N ALA A 246 -19.38 -5.62 -0.69
CA ALA A 246 -18.18 -6.43 -0.69
C ALA A 246 -17.11 -5.84 0.25
N TYR A 247 -16.94 -4.50 0.24
CA TYR A 247 -16.03 -3.79 1.13
C TYR A 247 -16.42 -3.98 2.61
N GLU A 248 -17.69 -3.73 2.97
CA GLU A 248 -18.17 -3.87 4.34
C GLU A 248 -18.02 -5.32 4.83
N GLU A 249 -18.24 -6.30 3.96
CA GLU A 249 -18.09 -7.72 4.31
C GLU A 249 -16.63 -8.10 4.59
N ILE A 250 -15.66 -7.68 3.76
CA ILE A 250 -14.25 -7.99 4.05
C ILE A 250 -13.74 -7.25 5.30
N VAL A 251 -14.23 -6.03 5.56
CA VAL A 251 -13.89 -5.29 6.80
C VAL A 251 -14.51 -5.99 8.03
N ARG A 252 -15.75 -6.46 7.92
CA ARG A 252 -16.40 -7.25 8.97
C ARG A 252 -15.61 -8.51 9.27
N LYS A 253 -15.33 -9.33 8.25
CA LYS A 253 -14.53 -10.55 8.37
C LYS A 253 -13.15 -10.27 8.99
N GLY A 254 -12.49 -9.18 8.58
CA GLY A 254 -11.21 -8.77 9.15
C GLY A 254 -11.28 -8.51 10.65
N ARG A 255 -12.34 -7.82 11.09
CA ARG A 255 -12.53 -7.48 12.51
C ARG A 255 -12.98 -8.67 13.37
N THR A 256 -13.71 -9.62 12.80
CA THR A 256 -14.20 -10.82 13.50
C THR A 256 -13.27 -12.02 13.36
N ASN A 257 -12.11 -11.84 12.69
CA ASN A 257 -11.13 -12.90 12.41
C ASN A 257 -11.72 -14.07 11.60
N GLU A 258 -12.66 -13.76 10.69
CA GLU A 258 -13.34 -14.72 9.81
C GLU A 258 -12.76 -14.74 8.37
N LEU A 259 -11.62 -14.05 8.14
CA LEU A 259 -10.97 -14.07 6.84
C LEU A 259 -10.43 -15.46 6.53
N THR A 260 -10.73 -15.95 5.33
CA THR A 260 -10.31 -17.26 4.84
C THR A 260 -9.12 -17.10 3.89
N VAL A 261 -8.45 -18.23 3.55
CA VAL A 261 -7.37 -18.26 2.56
C VAL A 261 -7.78 -17.60 1.24
N ASP A 262 -9.03 -17.83 0.85
CA ASP A 262 -9.55 -17.33 -0.43
C ASP A 262 -9.70 -15.81 -0.47
N ASP A 263 -9.95 -15.18 0.68
CA ASP A 263 -10.05 -13.72 0.77
C ASP A 263 -8.70 -13.02 0.48
N PHE A 264 -7.57 -13.74 0.55
CA PHE A 264 -6.23 -13.20 0.34
C PHE A 264 -5.62 -13.47 -1.03
N LYS A 265 -6.20 -14.39 -1.82
CA LYS A 265 -5.64 -14.81 -3.11
C LYS A 265 -5.90 -13.81 -4.23
N GLY A 266 -4.91 -13.68 -5.12
CA GLY A 266 -5.08 -13.05 -6.42
C GLY A 266 -5.22 -11.53 -6.38
N VAL A 267 -4.71 -10.85 -5.36
CA VAL A 267 -4.66 -9.38 -5.31
C VAL A 267 -3.83 -8.85 -6.49
N THR A 268 -4.39 -7.95 -7.30
CA THR A 268 -3.72 -7.36 -8.47
C THR A 268 -3.28 -5.91 -8.26
N ALA A 269 -4.04 -5.17 -7.45
CA ALA A 269 -3.72 -3.82 -7.01
C ALA A 269 -4.19 -3.62 -5.57
N SER A 270 -3.57 -2.73 -4.82
CA SER A 270 -3.91 -2.51 -3.41
C SER A 270 -4.19 -1.05 -3.08
N LEU A 271 -5.01 -0.82 -2.05
CA LEU A 271 -5.23 0.50 -1.46
C LEU A 271 -4.88 0.47 0.03
N THR A 272 -4.11 1.46 0.47
CA THR A 272 -3.83 1.75 1.88
C THR A 272 -4.23 3.16 2.23
N ASN A 273 -4.87 3.36 3.39
CA ASN A 273 -5.33 4.68 3.84
C ASN A 273 -4.76 5.05 5.21
N PRO A 274 -3.49 5.50 5.28
CA PRO A 274 -2.89 6.00 6.52
C PRO A 274 -3.40 7.39 6.91
N GLY A 275 -4.18 8.05 6.05
CA GLY A 275 -4.73 9.40 6.31
C GLY A 275 -5.62 9.48 7.55
N GLY A 276 -6.25 8.37 7.96
CA GLY A 276 -7.01 8.28 9.20
C GLY A 276 -6.19 8.55 10.47
N PHE A 277 -4.86 8.44 10.39
CA PHE A 277 -3.91 8.76 11.47
C PHE A 277 -3.26 10.14 11.31
N GLY A 278 -3.72 10.95 10.35
CA GLY A 278 -3.16 12.27 10.07
C GLY A 278 -1.91 12.25 9.18
N THR A 279 -1.57 11.10 8.56
CA THR A 279 -0.47 11.01 7.61
C THR A 279 -0.83 11.74 6.32
N ASN A 280 -0.05 12.76 5.92
CA ASN A 280 -0.33 13.55 4.72
C ASN A 280 -0.17 12.73 3.44
N HIS A 281 0.88 11.92 3.34
CA HIS A 281 1.09 10.94 2.27
C HIS A 281 2.08 9.86 2.75
N SER A 282 2.01 8.70 2.13
CA SER A 282 2.90 7.58 2.42
C SER A 282 3.32 6.91 1.12
N ILE A 283 4.60 6.58 1.00
CA ILE A 283 5.12 5.76 -0.09
C ILE A 283 5.09 4.31 0.39
N ALA A 284 4.01 3.63 0.04
CA ALA A 284 3.79 2.25 0.47
C ALA A 284 4.75 1.28 -0.24
N ARG A 285 5.06 0.16 0.41
CA ARG A 285 5.81 -0.93 -0.19
C ARG A 285 4.90 -1.78 -1.07
N LEU A 286 5.34 -2.01 -2.30
CA LEU A 286 4.66 -2.91 -3.23
C LEU A 286 5.10 -4.35 -2.97
N MET A 287 4.15 -5.27 -2.97
CA MET A 287 4.42 -6.69 -2.81
C MET A 287 4.48 -7.39 -4.18
N PRO A 288 5.26 -8.48 -4.31
CA PRO A 288 5.29 -9.27 -5.53
C PRO A 288 3.89 -9.69 -5.99
N GLY A 289 3.69 -9.78 -7.31
CA GLY A 289 2.41 -10.17 -7.91
C GLY A 289 1.39 -9.04 -8.07
N GLN A 290 1.69 -7.82 -7.59
CA GLN A 290 0.83 -6.65 -7.74
C GLN A 290 1.48 -5.61 -8.66
N GLY A 291 0.67 -4.95 -9.48
CA GLY A 291 1.13 -3.87 -10.36
C GLY A 291 1.37 -2.57 -9.60
N MET A 292 0.46 -2.23 -8.69
CA MET A 292 0.51 -0.96 -7.96
C MET A 292 -0.14 -1.03 -6.59
N ILE A 293 0.21 -0.05 -5.76
CA ILE A 293 -0.47 0.26 -4.51
C ILE A 293 -0.79 1.76 -4.44
N LEU A 294 -2.05 2.09 -4.15
CA LEU A 294 -2.51 3.45 -3.92
C LEU A 294 -2.43 3.78 -2.43
N GLY A 295 -1.71 4.84 -2.08
CA GLY A 295 -1.74 5.44 -0.75
C GLY A 295 -2.67 6.65 -0.72
N VAL A 296 -3.52 6.73 0.31
CA VAL A 296 -4.43 7.85 0.54
C VAL A 296 -3.99 8.63 1.76
N GLY A 297 -3.70 9.92 1.59
CA GLY A 297 -3.32 10.82 2.66
C GLY A 297 -4.51 11.34 3.47
N SER A 298 -4.21 12.07 4.53
CA SER A 298 -5.22 12.78 5.34
C SER A 298 -5.99 13.81 4.49
N ILE A 299 -7.25 14.00 4.85
CA ILE A 299 -8.10 15.05 4.25
C ILE A 299 -8.04 16.26 5.16
N ASP A 300 -7.22 17.25 4.79
CA ASP A 300 -7.03 18.47 5.57
C ASP A 300 -6.74 19.67 4.67
N TYR A 301 -6.70 20.86 5.26
CA TYR A 301 -6.28 22.07 4.56
C TYR A 301 -4.79 21.97 4.20
N PRO A 302 -4.37 22.55 3.04
CA PRO A 302 -2.94 22.63 2.72
C PRO A 302 -2.17 23.30 3.86
N ALA A 303 -0.95 22.83 4.13
CA ALA A 303 -0.14 23.26 5.28
C ALA A 303 0.01 24.80 5.40
N ALA A 304 0.07 25.49 4.26
CA ALA A 304 0.15 26.95 4.21
C ALA A 304 -1.07 27.68 4.82
N TYR A 305 -2.20 26.99 4.95
CA TYR A 305 -3.46 27.56 5.45
C TYR A 305 -3.88 26.99 6.81
N GLN A 306 -3.17 25.99 7.32
CA GLN A 306 -3.44 25.45 8.66
C GLN A 306 -3.14 26.53 9.72
N GLY A 307 -3.98 26.59 10.76
CA GLY A 307 -3.89 27.63 11.78
C GLY A 307 -4.65 28.91 11.46
N ASN A 308 -5.17 29.11 10.25
CA ASN A 308 -6.10 30.21 9.96
C ASN A 308 -7.46 29.94 10.63
N SER A 309 -8.19 31.07 10.95
CA SER A 309 -9.54 30.95 11.44
C SER A 309 -10.49 30.33 10.40
N PRO A 310 -11.56 29.62 10.80
CA PRO A 310 -12.56 29.10 9.87
C PRO A 310 -13.15 30.18 8.95
N THR A 311 -13.37 31.40 9.48
CA THR A 311 -13.85 32.55 8.72
C THR A 311 -12.87 32.90 7.60
N ARG A 312 -11.56 32.97 7.91
CA ARG A 312 -10.55 33.32 6.91
C ARG A 312 -10.41 32.23 5.84
N ILE A 313 -10.51 30.97 6.21
CA ILE A 313 -10.52 29.84 5.27
C ILE A 313 -11.71 29.95 4.31
N ALA A 314 -12.90 30.26 4.83
CA ALA A 314 -14.12 30.41 4.03
C ALA A 314 -14.02 31.62 3.09
N GLU A 315 -13.53 32.79 3.57
CA GLU A 315 -13.32 33.98 2.76
C GLU A 315 -12.37 33.75 1.57
N LEU A 316 -11.34 32.92 1.79
CA LEU A 316 -10.36 32.58 0.76
C LEU A 316 -10.84 31.46 -0.17
N GLY A 317 -11.96 30.82 0.13
CA GLY A 317 -12.48 29.68 -0.65
C GLY A 317 -11.53 28.48 -0.66
N ILE A 318 -10.78 28.26 0.43
CA ILE A 318 -9.79 27.17 0.50
C ILE A 318 -10.48 25.84 0.74
N SER A 319 -10.26 24.89 -0.16
CA SER A 319 -10.73 23.52 -0.04
C SER A 319 -9.73 22.66 0.76
N LYS A 320 -10.26 21.66 1.46
CA LYS A 320 -9.43 20.54 1.94
C LYS A 320 -8.91 19.73 0.76
N VAL A 321 -7.74 19.16 0.93
CA VAL A 321 -7.08 18.29 -0.07
C VAL A 321 -6.73 16.94 0.54
N THR A 322 -6.57 15.94 -0.30
CA THR A 322 -5.87 14.70 0.04
C THR A 322 -4.76 14.47 -0.97
N THR A 323 -3.65 13.92 -0.52
CA THR A 323 -2.56 13.52 -1.39
C THR A 323 -2.70 12.04 -1.72
N LEU A 324 -2.80 11.70 -3.00
CA LEU A 324 -2.78 10.34 -3.51
C LEU A 324 -1.37 9.99 -3.97
N THR A 325 -0.88 8.83 -3.57
CA THR A 325 0.41 8.28 -3.99
C THR A 325 0.18 6.97 -4.73
N SER A 326 0.68 6.87 -5.97
CA SER A 326 0.66 5.64 -6.75
C SER A 326 2.07 5.09 -6.81
N THR A 327 2.35 4.04 -6.05
CA THR A 327 3.61 3.29 -6.09
C THR A 327 3.41 2.06 -6.96
N TYR A 328 4.29 1.84 -7.93
CA TYR A 328 4.12 0.80 -8.95
C TYR A 328 5.44 0.13 -9.32
N ASP A 329 5.35 -1.06 -9.90
CA ASP A 329 6.50 -1.81 -10.43
C ASP A 329 7.00 -1.15 -11.72
N HIS A 330 8.16 -0.49 -11.64
CA HIS A 330 8.70 0.28 -12.78
C HIS A 330 9.32 -0.58 -13.87
N ARG A 331 9.34 -1.90 -13.71
CA ARG A 331 9.71 -2.83 -14.79
C ARG A 331 8.65 -2.90 -15.88
N ILE A 332 7.38 -2.70 -15.51
CA ILE A 332 6.22 -2.92 -16.38
C ILE A 332 5.29 -1.70 -16.49
N ILE A 333 5.31 -0.79 -15.54
CA ILE A 333 4.48 0.42 -15.52
C ILE A 333 5.37 1.65 -15.64
N GLN A 334 5.02 2.56 -16.55
CA GLN A 334 5.75 3.80 -16.76
C GLN A 334 5.11 4.97 -15.99
N GLY A 335 5.94 5.99 -15.68
CA GLY A 335 5.48 7.19 -14.98
C GLY A 335 4.30 7.90 -15.64
N ALA A 336 4.23 7.91 -16.96
CA ALA A 336 3.11 8.48 -17.71
C ALA A 336 1.80 7.76 -17.43
N GLN A 337 1.80 6.42 -17.38
CA GLN A 337 0.61 5.61 -17.07
C GLN A 337 0.12 5.86 -15.64
N SER A 338 1.03 5.91 -14.67
CA SER A 338 0.71 6.24 -13.28
C SER A 338 0.19 7.68 -13.14
N GLY A 339 0.77 8.64 -13.86
CA GLY A 339 0.30 10.02 -13.91
C GLY A 339 -1.11 10.13 -14.51
N GLU A 340 -1.40 9.38 -15.58
CA GLU A 340 -2.71 9.31 -16.20
C GLU A 340 -3.75 8.67 -15.29
N PHE A 341 -3.41 7.59 -14.62
CA PHE A 341 -4.25 6.94 -13.63
C PHE A 341 -4.66 7.91 -12.50
N LEU A 342 -3.70 8.62 -11.89
CA LEU A 342 -3.99 9.61 -10.87
C LEU A 342 -4.78 10.82 -11.41
N ARG A 343 -4.53 11.23 -12.66
CA ARG A 343 -5.33 12.25 -13.34
C ARG A 343 -6.78 11.78 -13.50
N ARG A 344 -6.97 10.53 -13.89
CA ARG A 344 -8.30 9.94 -14.05
C ARG A 344 -9.05 9.87 -12.72
N MET A 345 -8.42 9.40 -11.66
CA MET A 345 -8.99 9.43 -10.31
C MET A 345 -9.42 10.85 -9.89
N HIS A 346 -8.54 11.84 -10.12
CA HIS A 346 -8.83 13.24 -9.82
C HIS A 346 -10.08 13.72 -10.56
N GLN A 347 -10.22 13.41 -11.85
CA GLN A 347 -11.38 13.80 -12.66
C GLN A 347 -12.67 13.16 -12.13
N LEU A 348 -12.66 11.86 -11.82
CA LEU A 348 -13.81 11.15 -11.25
C LEU A 348 -14.24 11.78 -9.92
N LEU A 349 -13.30 12.05 -9.03
CA LEU A 349 -13.58 12.68 -7.74
C LEU A 349 -14.10 14.11 -7.86
N LEU A 350 -13.84 14.78 -8.99
CA LEU A 350 -14.46 16.07 -9.36
C LEU A 350 -15.76 15.94 -10.17
N GLY A 351 -16.34 14.73 -10.24
CA GLY A 351 -17.65 14.48 -10.84
C GLY A 351 -17.64 14.19 -12.34
N ALA A 352 -16.47 13.91 -12.94
CA ALA A 352 -16.45 13.49 -14.34
C ALA A 352 -17.22 12.20 -14.55
N ASP A 353 -17.78 12.02 -15.77
CA ASP A 353 -18.49 10.84 -16.25
C ASP A 353 -19.65 10.41 -15.33
N ARG A 354 -20.36 11.36 -14.76
CA ARG A 354 -21.49 11.11 -13.87
C ARG A 354 -21.14 10.27 -12.63
N PHE A 355 -19.87 10.27 -12.19
CA PHE A 355 -19.36 9.38 -11.14
C PHE A 355 -20.21 9.35 -9.86
N TYR A 356 -20.77 10.47 -9.44
CA TYR A 356 -21.63 10.51 -8.25
C TYR A 356 -23.08 10.13 -8.55
N GLU A 357 -23.56 10.32 -9.77
CA GLU A 357 -24.87 9.86 -10.19
C GLU A 357 -24.92 8.32 -10.16
N ASP A 358 -23.89 7.67 -10.72
CA ASP A 358 -23.73 6.20 -10.68
C ASP A 358 -23.63 5.63 -9.26
N ILE A 359 -23.22 6.46 -8.28
CA ILE A 359 -23.20 6.09 -6.84
C ILE A 359 -24.62 6.11 -6.24
N PHE A 360 -25.52 6.93 -6.81
CA PHE A 360 -26.91 7.06 -6.33
C PHE A 360 -27.89 6.10 -7.01
N GLU A 361 -27.54 5.54 -8.15
CA GLU A 361 -28.33 4.51 -8.85
C GLU A 361 -28.16 3.12 -8.20
#